data_9a78b9b600b96f2769e6e513450081be
#
_entry.id   9a78b9b600b96f2769e6e513450081be
#
_cell.length_a   1.000
_cell.length_b   1.000
_cell.length_c   1.000
_cell.angle_alpha   90.00
_cell.angle_beta   90.00
_cell.angle_gamma   90.00
#
_symmetry.space_group_name_H-M   'P 1'
#
loop_
_entity.id
_entity.type
_entity.pdbx_description
1 polymer ?
#
loop_
_entity_poly.entity_id
_entity_poly.type
_entity_poly.pdbx_seq_one_letter_code
_entity_poly.pdbx_strand_id
1 'polypeptide(L)'
;MTRPFKAACIQLSSARDVEPNIAALRDLVRAARADGADFIMTPEVSDMMEPKRPLRIAKAKDEASHAMLAAGRDLARETGAWLLLGSMVVRRADDERLANRSFLIAPDGAIVQRYDKIHMFDVELAGGESYRESNAFRPGDAAATAKLPWGVLGMTVCYDLRFPHLYRGLAQAGADFLAIPSAFTVPTGRAHWHVLMRARAIENGCFVFAPAQWGEHAEGRKTYGHSLIVAPWGEILAEAPDGTGFIGAEIDPAKVAEARRAVPSLNHDRPYASAQEPGARAAE
;
A
#
# COMPACT_ATOMS: atom_id res chain seq x y z
N MET A 1 11.38 -21.52 13.08
CA MET A 1 10.62 -21.22 11.85
C MET A 1 9.40 -20.41 12.27
N THR A 2 9.11 -19.34 11.58
CA THR A 2 7.90 -18.52 11.79
C THR A 2 6.68 -19.34 11.35
N ARG A 3 5.61 -19.33 12.17
CA ARG A 3 4.38 -20.08 11.86
C ARG A 3 3.61 -19.40 10.71
N PRO A 4 2.83 -20.14 9.92
CA PRO A 4 1.85 -19.57 9.01
C PRO A 4 0.86 -18.65 9.73
N PHE A 5 0.30 -17.69 9.00
CA PHE A 5 -0.71 -16.73 9.48
C PHE A 5 -1.68 -16.37 8.36
N LYS A 6 -2.85 -15.89 8.71
CA LYS A 6 -3.82 -15.42 7.72
C LYS A 6 -3.72 -13.92 7.54
N ALA A 7 -3.48 -13.48 6.28
CA ALA A 7 -3.51 -12.08 5.88
C ALA A 7 -4.84 -11.75 5.17
N ALA A 8 -5.35 -10.53 5.36
CA ALA A 8 -6.52 -10.03 4.66
C ALA A 8 -6.27 -8.65 4.04
N CYS A 9 -6.69 -8.48 2.79
CA CYS A 9 -6.75 -7.20 2.10
C CYS A 9 -8.20 -6.74 1.98
N ILE A 10 -8.52 -5.61 2.57
CA ILE A 10 -9.83 -4.96 2.47
C ILE A 10 -9.93 -4.20 1.16
N GLN A 11 -11.07 -4.28 0.48
CA GLN A 11 -11.44 -3.46 -0.67
C GLN A 11 -12.51 -2.47 -0.23
N LEU A 12 -12.22 -1.17 -0.31
CA LEU A 12 -13.11 -0.08 0.09
C LEU A 12 -13.61 0.72 -1.12
N SER A 13 -14.71 1.42 -0.92
CA SER A 13 -15.16 2.54 -1.76
C SER A 13 -15.29 3.77 -0.86
N SER A 14 -14.14 4.42 -0.58
CA SER A 14 -14.12 5.53 0.39
C SER A 14 -14.93 6.72 -0.10
N ALA A 15 -15.79 7.23 0.79
CA ALA A 15 -16.53 8.48 0.62
C ALA A 15 -15.63 9.70 0.85
N ARG A 16 -16.18 10.90 0.60
CA ARG A 16 -15.47 12.17 0.84
C ARG A 16 -15.40 12.60 2.30
N ASP A 17 -16.17 11.94 3.19
CA ASP A 17 -16.23 12.25 4.62
C ASP A 17 -15.78 11.03 5.42
N VAL A 18 -15.16 11.28 6.58
CA VAL A 18 -14.46 10.24 7.34
C VAL A 18 -15.41 9.29 8.07
N GLU A 19 -16.56 9.76 8.51
CA GLU A 19 -17.51 8.98 9.33
C GLU A 19 -18.02 7.70 8.65
N PRO A 20 -18.57 7.75 7.40
CA PRO A 20 -18.98 6.54 6.71
C PRO A 20 -17.82 5.59 6.43
N ASN A 21 -16.62 6.12 6.21
CA ASN A 21 -15.42 5.30 5.99
C ASN A 21 -14.97 4.58 7.27
N ILE A 22 -15.11 5.22 8.44
CA ILE A 22 -14.88 4.57 9.74
C ILE A 22 -15.89 3.45 9.98
N ALA A 23 -17.16 3.65 9.64
CA ALA A 23 -18.17 2.61 9.77
C ALA A 23 -17.82 1.38 8.90
N ALA A 24 -17.52 1.59 7.62
CA ALA A 24 -17.10 0.54 6.70
C ALA A 24 -15.80 -0.17 7.18
N LEU A 25 -14.81 0.59 7.68
CA LEU A 25 -13.60 0.04 8.26
C LEU A 25 -13.92 -0.93 9.41
N ARG A 26 -14.78 -0.51 10.36
CA ARG A 26 -15.14 -1.31 11.53
C ARG A 26 -15.79 -2.63 11.12
N ASP A 27 -16.74 -2.59 10.21
CA ASP A 27 -17.47 -3.78 9.76
C ASP A 27 -16.54 -4.77 9.06
N LEU A 28 -15.69 -4.28 8.13
CA LEU A 28 -14.81 -5.14 7.34
C LEU A 28 -13.62 -5.68 8.15
N VAL A 29 -13.05 -4.90 9.07
CA VAL A 29 -11.97 -5.39 9.96
C VAL A 29 -12.51 -6.48 10.89
N ARG A 30 -13.70 -6.30 11.48
CA ARG A 30 -14.34 -7.33 12.31
C ARG A 30 -14.66 -8.60 11.53
N ALA A 31 -15.18 -8.45 10.30
CA ALA A 31 -15.48 -9.58 9.43
C ALA A 31 -14.21 -10.33 9.03
N ALA A 32 -13.14 -9.64 8.63
CA ALA A 32 -11.85 -10.24 8.30
C ALA A 32 -11.24 -10.96 9.53
N ARG A 33 -11.36 -10.38 10.73
CA ARG A 33 -10.90 -11.03 11.95
C ARG A 33 -11.73 -12.26 12.30
N ALA A 34 -13.03 -12.21 12.13
CA ALA A 34 -13.93 -13.35 12.35
C ALA A 34 -13.62 -14.52 11.39
N ASP A 35 -13.13 -14.20 10.18
CA ASP A 35 -12.60 -15.16 9.19
C ASP A 35 -11.17 -15.65 9.52
N GLY A 36 -10.61 -15.23 10.66
CA GLY A 36 -9.32 -15.70 11.18
C GLY A 36 -8.11 -14.86 10.78
N ALA A 37 -8.26 -13.69 10.17
CA ALA A 37 -7.13 -12.85 9.77
C ALA A 37 -6.34 -12.35 10.99
N ASP A 38 -5.02 -12.57 10.96
CA ASP A 38 -4.05 -12.09 11.96
C ASP A 38 -3.44 -10.74 11.56
N PHE A 39 -3.37 -10.48 10.25
CA PHE A 39 -2.89 -9.21 9.67
C PHE A 39 -3.90 -8.69 8.64
N ILE A 40 -4.44 -7.50 8.87
CA ILE A 40 -5.52 -6.90 8.07
C ILE A 40 -5.01 -5.57 7.50
N MET A 41 -5.25 -5.34 6.21
CA MET A 41 -4.74 -4.17 5.51
C MET A 41 -5.84 -3.44 4.76
N THR A 42 -5.84 -2.10 4.81
CA THR A 42 -6.79 -1.24 4.10
C THR A 42 -6.15 -0.53 2.90
N PRO A 43 -6.93 0.00 1.95
CA PRO A 43 -6.42 0.70 0.78
C PRO A 43 -5.75 2.06 1.07
N GLU A 44 -5.21 2.69 0.01
CA GLU A 44 -4.80 4.10 0.00
C GLU A 44 -6.00 5.02 0.26
N VAL A 45 -5.78 6.13 1.01
CA VAL A 45 -6.77 7.16 1.39
C VAL A 45 -8.06 6.58 1.94
N SER A 46 -7.94 5.63 2.87
CA SER A 46 -9.06 4.96 3.52
C SER A 46 -9.93 5.91 4.34
N ASP A 47 -9.41 7.06 4.75
CA ASP A 47 -10.11 8.08 5.55
C ASP A 47 -11.02 8.96 4.71
N MET A 48 -10.58 9.43 3.55
CA MET A 48 -11.39 10.30 2.70
C MET A 48 -10.94 10.32 1.23
N MET A 49 -11.89 10.25 0.32
CA MET A 49 -11.67 10.43 -1.12
C MET A 49 -12.25 11.79 -1.57
N GLU A 50 -11.69 12.89 -1.06
CA GLU A 50 -12.10 14.25 -1.41
C GLU A 50 -11.23 14.78 -2.57
N PRO A 51 -11.79 14.97 -3.79
CA PRO A 51 -11.00 15.42 -4.94
C PRO A 51 -10.63 16.90 -4.87
N LYS A 52 -11.46 17.74 -4.22
CA LYS A 52 -11.25 19.20 -4.16
C LYS A 52 -10.18 19.55 -3.11
N ARG A 53 -9.00 20.02 -3.58
CA ARG A 53 -7.86 20.37 -2.71
C ARG A 53 -8.25 21.27 -1.53
N PRO A 54 -9.01 22.39 -1.68
CA PRO A 54 -9.36 23.23 -0.54
C PRO A 54 -10.18 22.50 0.53
N LEU A 55 -11.14 21.65 0.11
CA LEU A 55 -11.96 20.87 1.01
C LEU A 55 -11.14 19.77 1.70
N ARG A 56 -10.25 19.11 0.97
CA ARG A 56 -9.32 18.11 1.54
C ARG A 56 -8.45 18.72 2.61
N ILE A 57 -7.86 19.90 2.37
CA ILE A 57 -7.05 20.63 3.36
C ILE A 57 -7.89 21.04 4.59
N ALA A 58 -9.12 21.50 4.39
CA ALA A 58 -10.01 21.89 5.49
C ALA A 58 -10.39 20.70 6.38
N LYS A 59 -10.62 19.51 5.77
CA LYS A 59 -11.00 18.28 6.48
C LYS A 59 -9.81 17.58 7.14
N ALA A 60 -8.59 17.70 6.58
CA ALA A 60 -7.41 17.01 7.07
C ALA A 60 -7.10 17.33 8.53
N LYS A 61 -6.74 16.30 9.28
CA LYS A 61 -6.37 16.38 10.70
C LYS A 61 -4.91 15.94 10.90
N ASP A 62 -4.31 16.40 11.98
CA ASP A 62 -3.03 15.86 12.46
C ASP A 62 -3.24 14.45 13.06
N GLU A 63 -2.16 13.73 13.34
CA GLU A 63 -2.24 12.38 13.90
C GLU A 63 -3.00 12.33 15.23
N ALA A 64 -2.82 13.33 16.09
CA ALA A 64 -3.37 13.32 17.44
C ALA A 64 -4.91 13.43 17.42
N SER A 65 -5.46 14.14 16.43
CA SER A 65 -6.89 14.39 16.28
C SER A 65 -7.57 13.60 15.17
N HIS A 66 -6.86 12.65 14.54
CA HIS A 66 -7.35 11.92 13.36
C HIS A 66 -8.31 10.79 13.73
N ALA A 67 -9.60 10.96 13.47
CA ALA A 67 -10.65 10.02 13.87
C ALA A 67 -10.46 8.60 13.28
N MET A 68 -10.03 8.48 12.00
CA MET A 68 -9.74 7.18 11.39
C MET A 68 -8.56 6.48 12.08
N LEU A 69 -7.53 7.21 12.46
CA LEU A 69 -6.38 6.63 13.18
C LEU A 69 -6.80 6.15 14.58
N ALA A 70 -7.60 6.94 15.29
CA ALA A 70 -8.16 6.52 16.58
C ALA A 70 -9.00 5.24 16.43
N ALA A 71 -9.90 5.19 15.44
CA ALA A 71 -10.72 4.01 15.16
C ALA A 71 -9.87 2.78 14.79
N GLY A 72 -8.81 2.94 14.02
CA GLY A 72 -7.89 1.85 13.67
C GLY A 72 -7.17 1.28 14.91
N ARG A 73 -6.71 2.16 15.79
CA ARG A 73 -6.06 1.76 17.06
C ARG A 73 -7.03 1.01 17.99
N ASP A 74 -8.28 1.46 18.05
CA ASP A 74 -9.32 0.79 18.84
C ASP A 74 -9.66 -0.58 18.25
N LEU A 75 -9.78 -0.69 16.93
CA LEU A 75 -10.02 -1.96 16.25
C LEU A 75 -8.87 -2.96 16.43
N ALA A 76 -7.63 -2.50 16.37
CA ALA A 76 -6.48 -3.37 16.64
C ALA A 76 -6.54 -3.96 18.04
N ARG A 77 -6.88 -3.16 19.07
CA ARG A 77 -7.08 -3.63 20.46
C ARG A 77 -8.28 -4.59 20.59
N GLU A 78 -9.41 -4.24 19.96
CA GLU A 78 -10.64 -5.01 20.00
C GLU A 78 -10.45 -6.40 19.38
N THR A 79 -9.79 -6.44 18.22
CA THR A 79 -9.65 -7.67 17.43
C THR A 79 -8.41 -8.50 17.77
N GLY A 80 -7.41 -7.89 18.40
CA GLY A 80 -6.10 -8.52 18.63
C GLY A 80 -5.32 -8.77 17.33
N ALA A 81 -5.73 -8.17 16.20
CA ALA A 81 -5.04 -8.30 14.92
C ALA A 81 -4.05 -7.16 14.69
N TRP A 82 -3.00 -7.42 13.93
CA TRP A 82 -2.19 -6.37 13.33
C TRP A 82 -3.00 -5.65 12.24
N LEU A 83 -2.93 -4.33 12.21
CA LEU A 83 -3.67 -3.52 11.24
C LEU A 83 -2.74 -2.57 10.51
N LEU A 84 -2.74 -2.61 9.17
CA LEU A 84 -2.16 -1.57 8.34
C LEU A 84 -3.29 -0.68 7.81
N LEU A 85 -3.39 0.55 8.31
CA LEU A 85 -4.12 1.61 7.61
C LEU A 85 -3.28 2.00 6.40
N GLY A 86 -3.72 1.57 5.23
CA GLY A 86 -2.95 1.58 4.00
C GLY A 86 -2.45 2.95 3.60
N SER A 87 -3.30 3.98 3.68
CA SER A 87 -2.90 5.35 3.95
C SER A 87 -4.09 6.25 4.33
N MET A 88 -3.77 7.42 4.82
CA MET A 88 -4.70 8.48 5.20
C MET A 88 -4.13 9.84 4.84
N VAL A 89 -5.02 10.83 4.75
CA VAL A 89 -4.69 12.24 4.50
C VAL A 89 -4.37 12.92 5.82
N VAL A 90 -3.10 13.16 6.08
CA VAL A 90 -2.64 13.70 7.37
C VAL A 90 -2.10 15.12 7.22
N ARG A 91 -2.54 16.03 8.11
CA ARG A 91 -1.98 17.39 8.21
C ARG A 91 -0.59 17.33 8.81
N ARG A 92 0.33 18.06 8.20
CA ARG A 92 1.70 18.22 8.68
C ARG A 92 1.84 19.48 9.52
N ALA A 93 2.77 19.47 10.47
CA ALA A 93 3.11 20.67 11.25
C ALA A 93 4.17 21.55 10.55
N ASP A 94 4.94 20.96 9.63
CA ASP A 94 6.12 21.55 9.00
C ASP A 94 5.94 21.91 7.51
N ASP A 95 4.76 21.67 6.95
CA ASP A 95 4.46 21.96 5.53
C ASP A 95 2.95 22.26 5.37
N GLU A 96 2.61 23.19 4.49
CA GLU A 96 1.21 23.45 4.13
C GLU A 96 0.57 22.31 3.34
N ARG A 97 1.38 21.50 2.67
CA ARG A 97 0.94 20.29 1.99
C ARG A 97 0.72 19.17 3.01
N LEU A 98 -0.15 18.27 2.64
CA LEU A 98 -0.54 17.11 3.44
C LEU A 98 0.46 15.96 3.27
N ALA A 99 0.40 14.97 4.14
CA ALA A 99 1.03 13.67 3.94
C ALA A 99 -0.02 12.64 3.48
N ASN A 100 0.36 11.79 2.53
CA ASN A 100 -0.33 10.54 2.22
C ASN A 100 0.40 9.46 3.03
N ARG A 101 -0.09 9.18 4.26
CA ARG A 101 0.63 8.44 5.31
C ARG A 101 -0.02 7.13 5.68
N SER A 102 0.77 6.05 5.63
CA SER A 102 0.42 4.73 6.15
C SER A 102 0.76 4.61 7.64
N PHE A 103 -0.02 3.78 8.36
CA PHE A 103 0.22 3.45 9.76
C PHE A 103 0.14 1.96 9.99
N LEU A 104 1.22 1.36 10.47
CA LEU A 104 1.19 0.00 11.00
C LEU A 104 0.88 0.04 12.49
N ILE A 105 -0.16 -0.69 12.90
CA ILE A 105 -0.69 -0.70 14.27
C ILE A 105 -0.60 -2.13 14.81
N ALA A 106 0.01 -2.30 15.98
CA ALA A 106 0.09 -3.55 16.71
C ALA A 106 -1.24 -3.89 17.42
N PRO A 107 -1.44 -5.15 17.84
CA PRO A 107 -2.67 -5.58 18.53
C PRO A 107 -3.01 -4.83 19.83
N ASP A 108 -2.03 -4.21 20.47
CA ASP A 108 -2.23 -3.35 21.64
C ASP A 108 -2.65 -1.90 21.27
N GLY A 109 -2.80 -1.60 19.98
CA GLY A 109 -3.11 -0.27 19.46
C GLY A 109 -1.91 0.67 19.36
N ALA A 110 -0.69 0.20 19.60
CA ALA A 110 0.53 1.00 19.40
C ALA A 110 0.82 1.20 17.91
N ILE A 111 1.20 2.42 17.53
CA ILE A 111 1.69 2.69 16.19
C ILE A 111 3.15 2.26 16.12
N VAL A 112 3.43 1.20 15.35
CA VAL A 112 4.76 0.61 15.23
C VAL A 112 5.59 1.31 14.17
N GLN A 113 4.97 1.69 13.05
CA GLN A 113 5.65 2.35 11.94
C GLN A 113 4.72 3.31 11.20
N ARG A 114 5.33 4.30 10.57
CA ARG A 114 4.72 5.25 9.64
C ARG A 114 5.48 5.23 8.33
N TYR A 115 4.77 5.48 7.24
CA TYR A 115 5.38 5.67 5.92
C TYR A 115 4.65 6.77 5.18
N ASP A 116 5.36 7.79 4.74
CA ASP A 116 4.84 8.82 3.84
C ASP A 116 5.15 8.40 2.40
N LYS A 117 4.12 8.35 1.56
CA LYS A 117 4.26 8.04 0.13
C LYS A 117 5.37 8.88 -0.50
N ILE A 118 6.32 8.22 -1.18
CA ILE A 118 7.49 8.88 -1.77
C ILE A 118 7.15 9.44 -3.15
N HIS A 119 6.51 8.65 -4.00
CA HIS A 119 6.29 9.02 -5.40
C HIS A 119 4.87 9.54 -5.62
N MET A 120 4.77 10.81 -6.01
CA MET A 120 3.49 11.49 -6.27
C MET A 120 2.95 11.16 -7.65
N PHE A 121 1.64 10.93 -7.74
CA PHE A 121 0.94 10.61 -8.98
C PHE A 121 0.69 11.89 -9.80
N ASP A 122 1.73 12.36 -10.49
CA ASP A 122 1.68 13.50 -11.40
C ASP A 122 1.72 12.99 -12.83
N VAL A 123 0.55 12.83 -13.44
CA VAL A 123 0.43 12.17 -14.74
C VAL A 123 -0.65 12.82 -15.63
N GLU A 124 -0.50 12.59 -16.91
CA GLU A 124 -1.50 12.87 -17.93
C GLU A 124 -1.85 11.55 -18.61
N LEU A 125 -3.12 11.15 -18.52
CA LEU A 125 -3.57 9.89 -19.07
C LEU A 125 -4.25 10.11 -20.44
N ALA A 126 -4.17 9.08 -21.29
CA ALA A 126 -4.97 9.03 -22.50
C ALA A 126 -6.46 9.13 -22.15
N GLY A 127 -7.18 10.07 -22.75
CA GLY A 127 -8.59 10.37 -22.39
C GLY A 127 -8.77 11.70 -21.66
N GLY A 128 -7.68 12.44 -21.38
CA GLY A 128 -7.72 13.80 -20.83
C GLY A 128 -7.75 13.87 -19.30
N GLU A 129 -7.65 12.75 -18.59
CA GLU A 129 -7.49 12.75 -17.14
C GLU A 129 -6.07 13.25 -16.79
N SER A 130 -6.00 14.29 -15.94
CA SER A 130 -4.74 14.84 -15.44
C SER A 130 -4.74 14.83 -13.92
N TYR A 131 -3.65 14.36 -13.34
CA TYR A 131 -3.44 14.34 -11.90
C TYR A 131 -2.16 15.09 -11.54
N ARG A 132 -2.20 15.84 -10.45
CA ARG A 132 -1.05 16.58 -9.88
C ARG A 132 -1.09 16.41 -8.36
N GLU A 133 -0.73 15.20 -7.89
CA GLU A 133 -0.79 14.83 -6.47
C GLU A 133 0.18 15.69 -5.65
N SER A 134 1.34 16.05 -6.20
CA SER A 134 2.36 16.89 -5.56
C SER A 134 1.87 18.30 -5.20
N ASN A 135 0.80 18.79 -5.84
CA ASN A 135 0.20 20.07 -5.48
C ASN A 135 -0.46 20.03 -4.09
N ALA A 136 -0.89 18.86 -3.63
CA ALA A 136 -1.61 18.71 -2.38
C ALA A 136 -0.80 17.95 -1.32
N PHE A 137 0.09 17.07 -1.74
CA PHE A 137 0.87 16.20 -0.85
C PHE A 137 2.37 16.45 -0.99
N ARG A 138 3.06 16.46 0.13
CA ARG A 138 4.51 16.46 0.17
C ARG A 138 5.01 15.03 0.03
N PRO A 139 5.96 14.74 -0.87
CA PRO A 139 6.63 13.45 -0.94
C PRO A 139 7.32 13.09 0.39
N GLY A 140 7.27 11.80 0.76
CA GLY A 140 8.16 11.26 1.78
C GLY A 140 9.60 11.20 1.27
N ASP A 141 10.54 11.04 2.17
CA ASP A 141 11.98 11.04 1.89
C ASP A 141 12.69 9.76 2.36
N ALA A 142 11.97 8.84 2.99
CA ALA A 142 12.53 7.62 3.55
C ALA A 142 11.70 6.37 3.24
N ALA A 143 12.36 5.31 2.79
CA ALA A 143 11.78 3.98 2.73
C ALA A 143 11.55 3.44 4.15
N ALA A 144 10.49 2.65 4.35
CA ALA A 144 10.12 2.15 5.67
C ALA A 144 9.94 0.64 5.67
N THR A 145 10.53 -0.01 6.67
CA THR A 145 10.29 -1.41 7.02
C THR A 145 9.80 -1.52 8.47
N ALA A 146 9.09 -2.60 8.77
CA ALA A 146 8.64 -2.88 10.13
C ALA A 146 8.69 -4.38 10.43
N LYS A 147 9.04 -4.75 11.66
CA LYS A 147 8.99 -6.14 12.12
C LYS A 147 7.56 -6.53 12.46
N LEU A 148 7.12 -7.65 11.93
CA LEU A 148 5.93 -8.39 12.31
C LEU A 148 6.34 -9.70 13.01
N PRO A 149 5.44 -10.40 13.71
CA PRO A 149 5.75 -11.71 14.30
C PRO A 149 6.18 -12.77 13.27
N TRP A 150 5.88 -12.56 11.99
CA TRP A 150 6.06 -13.52 10.91
C TRP A 150 7.20 -13.17 9.94
N GLY A 151 7.79 -11.98 10.07
CA GLY A 151 8.83 -11.47 9.16
C GLY A 151 8.85 -9.96 9.09
N VAL A 152 9.44 -9.40 8.07
CA VAL A 152 9.59 -7.95 7.88
C VAL A 152 8.66 -7.45 6.78
N LEU A 153 7.90 -6.40 7.06
CA LEU A 153 7.03 -5.70 6.12
C LEU A 153 7.77 -4.51 5.50
N GLY A 154 7.83 -4.43 4.17
CA GLY A 154 8.17 -3.22 3.45
C GLY A 154 6.90 -2.43 3.13
N MET A 155 6.88 -1.15 3.45
CA MET A 155 5.72 -0.27 3.29
C MET A 155 5.89 0.61 2.05
N THR A 156 4.87 0.64 1.20
CA THR A 156 4.77 1.51 0.02
C THR A 156 3.32 1.93 -0.19
N VAL A 157 3.06 2.89 -1.10
CA VAL A 157 1.70 3.32 -1.44
C VAL A 157 1.57 3.54 -2.94
N CYS A 158 0.67 2.79 -3.59
CA CYS A 158 0.08 3.06 -4.91
C CYS A 158 1.12 3.35 -6.02
N TYR A 159 1.37 4.62 -6.33
CA TYR A 159 2.27 5.01 -7.42
C TYR A 159 3.71 4.57 -7.22
N ASP A 160 4.13 4.32 -5.97
CA ASP A 160 5.42 3.69 -5.64
C ASP A 160 5.62 2.38 -6.40
N LEU A 161 4.53 1.66 -6.74
CA LEU A 161 4.57 0.42 -7.53
C LEU A 161 5.36 0.55 -8.84
N ARG A 162 5.45 1.74 -9.42
CA ARG A 162 6.17 1.97 -10.68
C ARG A 162 7.68 2.14 -10.53
N PHE A 163 8.20 2.10 -9.32
CA PHE A 163 9.60 2.36 -8.99
C PHE A 163 10.29 1.11 -8.43
N PRO A 164 10.77 0.19 -9.29
CA PRO A 164 11.29 -1.12 -8.88
C PRO A 164 12.47 -1.04 -7.91
N HIS A 165 13.29 0.02 -7.99
CA HIS A 165 14.43 0.20 -7.10
C HIS A 165 14.02 0.38 -5.63
N LEU A 166 12.86 1.00 -5.33
CA LEU A 166 12.33 1.10 -3.97
C LEU A 166 12.05 -0.31 -3.40
N TYR A 167 11.38 -1.16 -4.17
CA TYR A 167 11.03 -2.53 -3.75
C TYR A 167 12.27 -3.40 -3.56
N ARG A 168 13.24 -3.28 -4.48
CA ARG A 168 14.51 -3.97 -4.35
C ARG A 168 15.25 -3.54 -3.10
N GLY A 169 15.31 -2.23 -2.81
CA GLY A 169 15.90 -1.72 -1.58
C GLY A 169 15.21 -2.24 -0.32
N LEU A 170 13.87 -2.31 -0.29
CA LEU A 170 13.11 -2.89 0.81
C LEU A 170 13.43 -4.38 1.00
N ALA A 171 13.48 -5.17 -0.09
CA ALA A 171 13.80 -6.59 -0.03
C ALA A 171 15.25 -6.84 0.44
N GLN A 172 16.22 -6.02 -0.01
CA GLN A 172 17.60 -6.05 0.45
C GLN A 172 17.75 -5.61 1.92
N ALA A 173 16.85 -4.75 2.41
CA ALA A 173 16.73 -4.40 3.82
C ALA A 173 16.00 -5.49 4.65
N GLY A 174 15.68 -6.65 4.05
CA GLY A 174 15.15 -7.83 4.71
C GLY A 174 13.62 -7.95 4.66
N ALA A 175 12.91 -7.15 3.87
CA ALA A 175 11.45 -7.30 3.75
C ALA A 175 11.06 -8.66 3.14
N ASP A 176 10.18 -9.38 3.81
CA ASP A 176 9.57 -10.64 3.37
C ASP A 176 8.22 -10.39 2.72
N PHE A 177 7.57 -9.33 3.13
CA PHE A 177 6.24 -8.90 2.71
C PHE A 177 6.30 -7.46 2.18
N LEU A 178 5.53 -7.16 1.14
CA LEU A 178 5.42 -5.84 0.54
C LEU A 178 3.95 -5.40 0.59
N ALA A 179 3.65 -4.32 1.30
CA ALA A 179 2.33 -3.70 1.30
C ALA A 179 2.25 -2.62 0.23
N ILE A 180 1.21 -2.68 -0.60
CA ILE A 180 0.99 -1.76 -1.72
C ILE A 180 -0.48 -1.31 -1.74
N PRO A 181 -0.96 -0.65 -0.67
CA PRO A 181 -2.29 -0.09 -0.65
C PRO A 181 -2.47 0.94 -1.77
N SER A 182 -3.60 0.91 -2.46
CA SER A 182 -3.72 1.64 -3.73
C SER A 182 -5.12 2.20 -3.99
N ALA A 183 -5.14 3.26 -4.84
CA ALA A 183 -6.34 3.84 -5.46
C ALA A 183 -6.09 4.04 -6.97
N PHE A 184 -5.81 2.95 -7.68
CA PHE A 184 -5.48 2.94 -9.11
C PHE A 184 -6.66 3.41 -9.95
N THR A 185 -6.40 4.22 -11.00
CA THR A 185 -7.40 4.55 -12.00
C THR A 185 -7.80 3.31 -12.80
N VAL A 186 -9.03 3.26 -13.32
CA VAL A 186 -9.50 2.10 -14.10
C VAL A 186 -8.64 1.82 -15.33
N PRO A 187 -8.24 2.83 -16.15
CA PRO A 187 -7.40 2.57 -17.32
C PRO A 187 -6.04 1.94 -16.96
N THR A 188 -5.35 2.51 -15.97
CA THR A 188 -4.04 1.98 -15.56
C THR A 188 -4.16 0.68 -14.79
N GLY A 189 -5.26 0.47 -14.08
CA GLY A 189 -5.56 -0.78 -13.38
C GLY A 189 -5.68 -1.94 -14.36
N ARG A 190 -6.53 -1.80 -15.37
CA ARG A 190 -6.73 -2.84 -16.41
C ARG A 190 -5.44 -3.22 -17.13
N ALA A 191 -4.57 -2.25 -17.40
CA ALA A 191 -3.35 -2.49 -18.17
C ALA A 191 -2.17 -2.96 -17.32
N HIS A 192 -2.03 -2.52 -16.06
CA HIS A 192 -0.78 -2.64 -15.32
C HIS A 192 -0.89 -3.38 -13.99
N TRP A 193 -2.07 -3.40 -13.33
CA TRP A 193 -2.22 -3.82 -11.94
C TRP A 193 -1.64 -5.21 -11.66
N HIS A 194 -2.19 -6.21 -12.30
CA HIS A 194 -1.79 -7.61 -12.09
C HIS A 194 -0.33 -7.86 -12.46
N VAL A 195 0.10 -7.31 -13.60
CA VAL A 195 1.47 -7.49 -14.11
C VAL A 195 2.49 -6.91 -13.13
N LEU A 196 2.27 -5.66 -12.67
CA LEU A 196 3.23 -5.01 -11.76
C LEU A 196 3.23 -5.62 -10.38
N MET A 197 2.07 -6.01 -9.81
CA MET A 197 2.03 -6.68 -8.50
C MET A 197 2.79 -7.99 -8.52
N ARG A 198 2.58 -8.80 -9.56
CA ARG A 198 3.31 -10.07 -9.75
C ARG A 198 4.80 -9.83 -9.98
N ALA A 199 5.16 -8.81 -10.76
CA ALA A 199 6.57 -8.46 -10.97
C ALA A 199 7.26 -8.11 -9.64
N ARG A 200 6.64 -7.29 -8.77
CA ARG A 200 7.21 -6.95 -7.44
C ARG A 200 7.37 -8.18 -6.56
N ALA A 201 6.44 -9.12 -6.60
CA ALA A 201 6.58 -10.39 -5.86
C ALA A 201 7.77 -11.20 -6.39
N ILE A 202 7.83 -11.45 -7.70
CA ILE A 202 8.80 -12.34 -8.36
C ILE A 202 10.23 -11.80 -8.23
N GLU A 203 10.46 -10.54 -8.60
CA GLU A 203 11.82 -9.96 -8.66
C GLU A 203 12.46 -9.79 -7.27
N ASN A 204 11.64 -9.75 -6.21
CA ASN A 204 12.08 -9.57 -4.83
C ASN A 204 11.94 -10.84 -3.97
N GLY A 205 11.28 -11.88 -4.48
CA GLY A 205 10.97 -13.09 -3.72
C GLY A 205 10.18 -12.76 -2.45
N CYS A 206 9.16 -11.88 -2.54
CA CYS A 206 8.33 -11.42 -1.43
C CYS A 206 6.87 -11.75 -1.67
N PHE A 207 6.09 -11.91 -0.59
CA PHE A 207 4.64 -11.77 -0.72
C PHE A 207 4.26 -10.32 -1.00
N VAL A 208 3.22 -10.11 -1.81
CA VAL A 208 2.63 -8.79 -2.05
C VAL A 208 1.21 -8.76 -1.52
N PHE A 209 0.90 -7.75 -0.71
CA PHE A 209 -0.43 -7.43 -0.20
C PHE A 209 -0.89 -6.10 -0.80
N ALA A 210 -1.92 -6.12 -1.62
CA ALA A 210 -2.36 -4.97 -2.39
C ALA A 210 -3.85 -4.68 -2.18
N PRO A 211 -4.24 -4.16 -1.00
CA PRO A 211 -5.60 -3.69 -0.78
C PRO A 211 -5.89 -2.47 -1.66
N ALA A 212 -7.06 -2.41 -2.29
CA ALA A 212 -7.40 -1.42 -3.31
C ALA A 212 -8.73 -0.72 -3.07
N GLN A 213 -8.81 0.56 -3.45
CA GLN A 213 -10.06 1.29 -3.60
C GLN A 213 -10.79 0.83 -4.84
N TRP A 214 -12.11 0.64 -4.75
CA TRP A 214 -12.97 0.18 -5.83
C TRP A 214 -14.15 1.13 -6.07
N GLY A 215 -14.56 1.22 -7.35
CA GLY A 215 -15.84 1.81 -7.73
C GLY A 215 -15.77 3.29 -8.03
N GLU A 216 -16.93 3.94 -7.97
CA GLU A 216 -17.06 5.37 -8.24
C GLU A 216 -17.07 6.17 -6.93
N HIS A 217 -16.26 7.20 -6.91
CA HIS A 217 -16.10 8.13 -5.79
C HIS A 217 -16.68 9.51 -6.15
N ALA A 218 -16.53 10.45 -5.21
CA ALA A 218 -16.96 11.83 -5.41
C ALA A 218 -16.42 12.44 -6.71
N GLU A 219 -17.25 13.26 -7.38
CA GLU A 219 -16.96 13.95 -8.64
C GLU A 219 -16.68 12.98 -9.82
N GLY A 220 -17.21 11.75 -9.75
CA GLY A 220 -17.09 10.75 -10.83
C GLY A 220 -15.72 10.09 -10.97
N ARG A 221 -14.79 10.28 -10.02
CA ARG A 221 -13.52 9.54 -10.00
C ARG A 221 -13.80 8.04 -9.85
N LYS A 222 -13.16 7.23 -10.69
CA LYS A 222 -13.29 5.76 -10.64
C LYS A 222 -11.97 5.10 -10.31
N THR A 223 -12.04 4.08 -9.44
CA THR A 223 -10.89 3.25 -9.09
C THR A 223 -11.12 1.79 -9.46
N TYR A 224 -10.02 1.09 -9.73
CA TYR A 224 -10.02 -0.22 -10.38
C TYR A 224 -10.43 -1.36 -9.44
N GLY A 225 -10.11 -1.29 -8.14
CA GLY A 225 -10.32 -2.40 -7.22
C GLY A 225 -9.35 -3.54 -7.45
N HIS A 226 -9.90 -4.77 -7.44
CA HIS A 226 -9.13 -6.00 -7.60
C HIS A 226 -8.00 -6.11 -6.58
N SER A 227 -8.33 -5.93 -5.28
CA SER A 227 -7.37 -6.19 -4.21
C SER A 227 -6.72 -7.55 -4.40
N LEU A 228 -5.39 -7.66 -4.22
CA LEU A 228 -4.62 -8.86 -4.50
C LEU A 228 -3.77 -9.32 -3.32
N ILE A 229 -3.61 -10.63 -3.20
CA ILE A 229 -2.54 -11.27 -2.42
C ILE A 229 -1.73 -12.14 -3.37
N VAL A 230 -0.42 -11.89 -3.48
CA VAL A 230 0.47 -12.57 -4.42
C VAL A 230 1.60 -13.26 -3.67
N ALA A 231 1.88 -14.51 -4.02
CA ALA A 231 2.98 -15.30 -3.45
C ALA A 231 4.35 -14.88 -4.05
N PRO A 232 5.48 -15.21 -3.39
CA PRO A 232 6.82 -14.85 -3.85
C PRO A 232 7.19 -15.36 -5.25
N TRP A 233 6.53 -16.43 -5.73
CA TRP A 233 6.73 -17.00 -7.06
C TRP A 233 5.78 -16.42 -8.12
N GLY A 234 4.88 -15.50 -7.71
CA GLY A 234 3.99 -14.76 -8.60
C GLY A 234 2.58 -15.33 -8.74
N GLU A 235 2.23 -16.40 -7.99
CA GLU A 235 0.87 -16.90 -7.96
C GLU A 235 -0.05 -15.90 -7.25
N ILE A 236 -1.21 -15.65 -7.80
CA ILE A 236 -2.29 -14.91 -7.15
C ILE A 236 -2.98 -15.88 -6.18
N LEU A 237 -2.82 -15.65 -4.87
CA LEU A 237 -3.44 -16.47 -3.83
C LEU A 237 -4.90 -16.07 -3.59
N ALA A 238 -5.21 -14.79 -3.74
CA ALA A 238 -6.57 -14.26 -3.64
C ALA A 238 -6.71 -12.97 -4.45
N GLU A 239 -7.89 -12.78 -5.05
CA GLU A 239 -8.27 -11.58 -5.79
C GLU A 239 -9.69 -11.18 -5.43
N ALA A 240 -9.93 -9.89 -5.16
CA ALA A 240 -11.25 -9.38 -4.88
C ALA A 240 -12.08 -9.23 -6.17
N PRO A 241 -13.37 -9.64 -6.15
CA PRO A 241 -14.29 -9.29 -7.21
C PRO A 241 -14.66 -7.79 -7.15
N ASP A 242 -15.48 -7.36 -8.09
CA ASP A 242 -16.13 -6.04 -8.03
C ASP A 242 -16.94 -5.90 -6.74
N GLY A 243 -16.91 -4.73 -6.13
CA GLY A 243 -17.61 -4.42 -4.88
C GLY A 243 -16.68 -4.14 -3.71
N THR A 244 -17.27 -3.77 -2.58
CA THR A 244 -16.57 -3.64 -1.29
C THR A 244 -16.56 -4.97 -0.55
N GLY A 245 -15.51 -5.23 0.23
CA GLY A 245 -15.38 -6.48 0.97
C GLY A 245 -13.94 -6.71 1.42
N PHE A 246 -13.58 -7.96 1.61
CA PHE A 246 -12.18 -8.35 1.85
C PHE A 246 -11.88 -9.70 1.19
N ILE A 247 -10.60 -9.94 0.97
CA ILE A 247 -10.04 -11.24 0.58
C ILE A 247 -9.04 -11.69 1.65
N GLY A 248 -8.89 -12.99 1.82
CA GLY A 248 -7.93 -13.57 2.75
C GLY A 248 -7.14 -14.71 2.13
N ALA A 249 -5.93 -14.92 2.61
CA ALA A 249 -5.09 -16.06 2.25
C ALA A 249 -4.22 -16.50 3.42
N GLU A 250 -3.94 -17.80 3.50
CA GLU A 250 -2.91 -18.36 4.38
C GLU A 250 -1.53 -18.04 3.81
N ILE A 251 -0.68 -17.48 4.66
CA ILE A 251 0.68 -17.05 4.32
C ILE A 251 1.68 -17.92 5.06
N ASP A 252 2.46 -18.68 4.30
CA ASP A 252 3.60 -19.42 4.84
C ASP A 252 4.90 -18.62 4.57
N PRO A 253 5.49 -17.98 5.59
CA PRO A 253 6.72 -17.22 5.43
C PRO A 253 7.92 -18.02 4.88
N ALA A 254 7.90 -19.35 4.99
CA ALA A 254 8.97 -20.20 4.48
C ALA A 254 9.11 -20.11 2.95
N LYS A 255 8.02 -19.79 2.24
CA LYS A 255 8.02 -19.61 0.77
C LYS A 255 8.92 -18.46 0.30
N VAL A 256 9.16 -17.45 1.12
CA VAL A 256 10.13 -16.37 0.82
C VAL A 256 11.54 -16.95 0.70
N ALA A 257 11.96 -17.72 1.69
CA ALA A 257 13.28 -18.34 1.68
C ALA A 257 13.42 -19.38 0.54
N GLU A 258 12.35 -20.09 0.21
CA GLU A 258 12.32 -21.04 -0.91
C GLU A 258 12.52 -20.32 -2.25
N ALA A 259 11.74 -19.27 -2.51
CA ALA A 259 11.84 -18.48 -3.73
C ALA A 259 13.23 -17.84 -3.89
N ARG A 260 13.77 -17.25 -2.82
CA ARG A 260 15.10 -16.62 -2.83
C ARG A 260 16.25 -17.62 -2.96
N ARG A 261 16.09 -18.85 -2.48
CA ARG A 261 17.09 -19.92 -2.73
C ARG A 261 17.04 -20.39 -4.19
N ALA A 262 15.84 -20.51 -4.75
CA ALA A 262 15.69 -20.95 -6.14
C ALA A 262 16.23 -19.90 -7.14
N VAL A 263 15.96 -18.61 -6.88
CA VAL A 263 16.44 -17.48 -7.71
C VAL A 263 17.01 -16.39 -6.81
N PRO A 264 18.31 -16.47 -6.43
CA PRO A 264 18.94 -15.56 -5.47
C PRO A 264 19.34 -14.21 -6.09
N SER A 265 18.48 -13.62 -6.93
CA SER A 265 18.74 -12.41 -7.71
C SER A 265 19.08 -11.18 -6.84
N LEU A 266 18.59 -11.12 -5.61
CA LEU A 266 18.89 -10.02 -4.67
C LEU A 266 20.38 -9.95 -4.28
N ASN A 267 21.10 -11.08 -4.41
CA ASN A 267 22.54 -11.19 -4.09
C ASN A 267 23.42 -11.11 -5.34
N HIS A 268 22.85 -10.96 -6.52
CA HIS A 268 23.57 -10.98 -7.79
C HIS A 268 23.73 -9.60 -8.43
N ASP A 269 23.56 -8.53 -7.64
CA ASP A 269 23.81 -7.18 -8.13
C ASP A 269 25.26 -7.02 -8.60
N ARG A 270 25.42 -6.36 -9.74
CA ARG A 270 26.72 -6.00 -10.31
C ARG A 270 26.80 -4.50 -10.50
N PRO A 271 27.90 -3.86 -10.12
CA PRO A 271 28.13 -2.48 -10.52
C PRO A 271 28.28 -2.42 -12.05
N TYR A 272 27.69 -1.43 -12.66
CA TYR A 272 27.83 -1.14 -14.08
C TYR A 272 27.88 0.38 -14.30
N ALA A 273 28.56 0.80 -15.37
CA ALA A 273 28.56 2.21 -15.76
C ALA A 273 27.17 2.62 -16.27
N SER A 274 26.76 3.82 -15.94
CA SER A 274 25.53 4.39 -16.50
C SER A 274 25.60 4.41 -18.03
N ALA A 275 24.46 4.18 -18.69
CA ALA A 275 24.39 4.32 -20.14
C ALA A 275 24.79 5.74 -20.54
N GLN A 276 25.66 5.85 -21.55
CA GLN A 276 26.01 7.14 -22.12
C GLN A 276 24.88 7.64 -23.02
N GLU A 277 24.67 8.94 -23.05
CA GLU A 277 23.73 9.51 -24.01
C GLU A 277 24.19 9.21 -25.45
N PRO A 278 23.25 8.86 -26.36
CA PRO A 278 23.60 8.65 -27.77
C PRO A 278 24.29 9.91 -28.34
N GLY A 279 25.55 9.77 -28.79
CA GLY A 279 26.33 10.87 -29.33
C GLY A 279 27.31 11.56 -28.38
N ALA A 280 27.33 11.21 -27.08
CA ALA A 280 28.40 11.63 -26.18
C ALA A 280 29.70 10.92 -26.62
N ARG A 281 30.72 11.68 -27.09
CA ARG A 281 32.06 11.14 -27.34
C ARG A 281 32.65 10.70 -26.01
N ALA A 282 33.30 9.52 -26.00
CA ALA A 282 34.13 9.14 -24.87
C ALA A 282 35.15 10.27 -24.64
N ALA A 283 35.22 10.82 -23.43
CA ALA A 283 36.32 11.68 -23.05
C ALA A 283 37.59 10.82 -23.09
N GLU A 284 38.52 11.20 -23.96
CA GLU A 284 39.87 10.61 -24.04
C GLU A 284 40.66 10.87 -22.77
#